data_dc2808a4b9862309908629711dcac83a
#
_entry.id   dc2808a4b9862309908629711dcac83a
#
_cell.length_a   1.000
_cell.length_b   1.000
_cell.length_c   1.000
_cell.angle_alpha   90.00
_cell.angle_beta   90.00
_cell.angle_gamma   90.00
#
_symmetry.space_group_name_H-M   'P 1'
#
loop_
_entity.id
_entity.type
_entity.pdbx_description
1 polymer ?
#
loop_
_entity_poly.entity_id
_entity_poly.type
_entity_poly.pdbx_seq_one_letter_code
_entity_poly.pdbx_strand_id
1 'polypeptide(L)'
;AAAASLPGFSLPAAAAAAPIGTVCQTQHGPVQGIRQEGHLVWYGIPYGASTAGDARWTAPQDPAPWADAKDCTVPGAAAYQYSTCALGTEDCLKLDVYTTEKASKRPVIVYLHSGGNQIGSARELPGGFLAEQLGCVFVGLEYRLGLFGFNCLPVFCSGPEETGNFALLDMARALDWVRDNIASFGGDPR
;
A
#
# COMPACT_ATOMS: atom_id res chain seq x y z
N ALA A 1 -10.65 -64.28 -13.09
CA ALA A 1 -9.80 -63.22 -12.55
C ALA A 1 -10.67 -61.98 -12.38
N ALA A 2 -11.01 -61.64 -11.14
CA ALA A 2 -11.76 -60.43 -10.82
C ALA A 2 -10.78 -59.26 -10.62
N ALA A 3 -10.96 -58.18 -11.38
CA ALA A 3 -10.21 -56.96 -11.21
C ALA A 3 -10.81 -56.16 -10.01
N ALA A 4 -10.02 -56.00 -8.97
CA ALA A 4 -10.38 -55.14 -7.86
C ALA A 4 -10.17 -53.67 -8.29
N SER A 5 -11.24 -52.87 -8.32
CA SER A 5 -11.16 -51.43 -8.50
C SER A 5 -10.72 -50.76 -7.20
N LEU A 6 -9.65 -50.00 -7.26
CA LEU A 6 -9.17 -49.17 -6.12
C LEU A 6 -10.17 -48.04 -5.88
N PRO A 7 -10.48 -47.71 -4.60
CA PRO A 7 -11.33 -46.56 -4.29
C PRO A 7 -10.64 -45.27 -4.70
N GLY A 8 -11.32 -44.48 -5.53
CA GLY A 8 -10.84 -43.17 -5.97
C GLY A 8 -10.66 -42.20 -4.78
N PHE A 9 -9.44 -41.73 -4.56
CA PHE A 9 -9.14 -40.64 -3.65
C PHE A 9 -9.70 -39.33 -4.25
N SER A 10 -10.86 -38.89 -3.75
CA SER A 10 -11.39 -37.58 -4.05
C SER A 10 -10.75 -36.58 -3.11
N LEU A 11 -9.85 -35.74 -3.63
CA LEU A 11 -9.37 -34.60 -2.88
C LEU A 11 -10.54 -33.63 -2.62
N PRO A 12 -10.72 -33.15 -1.36
CA PRO A 12 -11.76 -32.17 -1.11
C PRO A 12 -11.48 -30.93 -1.97
N ALA A 13 -12.49 -30.48 -2.72
CA ALA A 13 -12.41 -29.22 -3.45
C ALA A 13 -12.10 -28.10 -2.44
N ALA A 14 -11.02 -27.37 -2.66
CA ALA A 14 -10.70 -26.21 -1.85
C ALA A 14 -11.91 -25.27 -1.87
N ALA A 15 -12.46 -24.96 -0.69
CA ALA A 15 -13.56 -24.01 -0.60
C ALA A 15 -13.13 -22.70 -1.26
N ALA A 16 -13.94 -22.21 -2.19
CA ALA A 16 -13.66 -20.90 -2.81
C ALA A 16 -13.64 -19.84 -1.70
N ALA A 17 -12.60 -19.02 -1.68
CA ALA A 17 -12.51 -17.91 -0.74
C ALA A 17 -13.72 -16.98 -0.92
N ALA A 18 -14.26 -16.46 0.20
CA ALA A 18 -15.33 -15.48 0.13
C ALA A 18 -14.86 -14.24 -0.69
N PRO A 19 -15.78 -13.61 -1.44
CA PRO A 19 -15.44 -12.39 -2.17
C PRO A 19 -14.94 -11.29 -1.23
N ILE A 20 -13.95 -10.52 -1.66
CA ILE A 20 -13.47 -9.35 -0.93
C ILE A 20 -14.54 -8.26 -1.02
N GLY A 21 -14.92 -7.72 0.15
CA GLY A 21 -15.81 -6.56 0.25
C GLY A 21 -15.07 -5.24 0.08
N THR A 22 -15.80 -4.13 0.08
CA THR A 22 -15.23 -2.78 0.06
C THR A 22 -14.70 -2.32 1.42
N VAL A 23 -15.02 -3.01 2.51
CA VAL A 23 -14.44 -2.77 3.83
C VAL A 23 -13.41 -3.85 4.12
N CYS A 24 -12.16 -3.44 4.34
CA CYS A 24 -11.06 -4.33 4.72
C CYS A 24 -10.50 -3.93 6.08
N GLN A 25 -10.07 -4.93 6.87
CA GLN A 25 -9.44 -4.72 8.16
C GLN A 25 -7.93 -4.57 7.98
N THR A 26 -7.35 -3.53 8.59
CA THR A 26 -5.90 -3.35 8.72
C THR A 26 -5.50 -3.44 10.20
N GLN A 27 -4.19 -3.50 10.47
CA GLN A 27 -3.67 -3.49 11.85
C GLN A 27 -4.09 -2.23 12.63
N HIS A 28 -4.29 -1.09 11.95
CA HIS A 28 -4.61 0.18 12.58
C HIS A 28 -6.11 0.49 12.61
N GLY A 29 -6.91 -0.26 11.89
CA GLY A 29 -8.37 -0.11 11.84
C GLY A 29 -8.95 -0.44 10.46
N PRO A 30 -10.28 -0.46 10.33
CA PRO A 30 -10.95 -0.76 9.07
C PRO A 30 -10.81 0.39 8.06
N VAL A 31 -10.79 0.04 6.77
CA VAL A 31 -10.74 1.00 5.66
C VAL A 31 -11.87 0.69 4.68
N GLN A 32 -12.56 1.74 4.24
CA GLN A 32 -13.65 1.67 3.26
C GLN A 32 -13.10 2.09 1.89
N GLY A 33 -13.07 1.16 0.94
CA GLY A 33 -12.76 1.42 -0.46
C GLY A 33 -14.01 1.53 -1.32
N ILE A 34 -13.80 1.58 -2.63
CA ILE A 34 -14.85 1.69 -3.63
C ILE A 34 -14.71 0.55 -4.66
N ARG A 35 -15.85 0.12 -5.18
CA ARG A 35 -15.93 -0.77 -6.34
C ARG A 35 -15.91 0.07 -7.60
N GLN A 36 -15.02 -0.27 -8.51
CA GLN A 36 -14.97 0.23 -9.87
C GLN A 36 -15.23 -0.92 -10.85
N GLU A 37 -15.39 -0.63 -12.13
CA GLU A 37 -15.56 -1.65 -13.14
C GLU A 37 -14.34 -2.58 -13.15
N GLY A 38 -14.56 -3.87 -12.86
CA GLY A 38 -13.54 -4.92 -12.87
C GLY A 38 -12.71 -5.07 -11.59
N HIS A 39 -12.62 -4.06 -10.72
CA HIS A 39 -11.76 -4.11 -9.54
C HIS A 39 -12.31 -3.35 -8.32
N LEU A 40 -11.65 -3.57 -7.20
CA LEU A 40 -11.81 -2.81 -5.96
C LEU A 40 -10.58 -1.93 -5.75
N VAL A 41 -10.78 -0.75 -5.20
CA VAL A 41 -9.67 0.15 -4.85
C VAL A 41 -9.91 0.83 -3.52
N TRP A 42 -8.84 0.98 -2.75
CA TRP A 42 -8.73 1.79 -1.54
C TRP A 42 -7.63 2.81 -1.76
N TYR A 43 -8.02 4.09 -1.76
CA TYR A 43 -7.11 5.20 -1.95
C TYR A 43 -6.62 5.76 -0.62
N GLY A 44 -5.36 6.14 -0.55
CA GLY A 44 -4.83 6.93 0.55
C GLY A 44 -4.87 6.25 1.92
N ILE A 45 -4.69 4.93 2.00
CA ILE A 45 -4.58 4.21 3.26
C ILE A 45 -3.31 4.68 3.98
N PRO A 46 -3.38 5.19 5.23
CA PRO A 46 -2.18 5.57 5.96
C PRO A 46 -1.34 4.34 6.33
N TYR A 47 -0.08 4.33 5.92
CA TYR A 47 0.91 3.37 6.39
C TYR A 47 1.88 4.02 7.41
N GLY A 48 1.85 5.34 7.54
CA GLY A 48 2.60 6.11 8.52
C GLY A 48 1.79 7.29 9.05
N ALA A 49 2.21 7.82 10.18
CA ALA A 49 1.70 9.06 10.75
C ALA A 49 2.10 10.26 9.87
N SER A 50 1.44 11.41 10.07
CA SER A 50 1.80 12.65 9.38
C SER A 50 3.27 13.03 9.64
N THR A 51 3.97 13.37 8.58
CA THR A 51 5.36 13.87 8.62
C THR A 51 5.45 15.39 8.51
N ALA A 52 4.36 16.09 8.73
CA ALA A 52 4.30 17.55 8.70
C ALA A 52 4.74 18.19 10.04
N GLY A 53 5.12 19.45 9.97
CA GLY A 53 5.47 20.24 11.17
C GLY A 53 6.67 19.69 11.92
N ASP A 54 6.53 19.43 13.21
CA ASP A 54 7.61 18.95 14.09
C ASP A 54 8.07 17.52 13.75
N ALA A 55 7.25 16.75 13.03
CA ALA A 55 7.61 15.41 12.54
C ALA A 55 8.40 15.44 11.22
N ARG A 56 8.63 16.63 10.64
CA ARG A 56 9.45 16.78 9.45
C ARG A 56 10.89 16.32 9.74
N TRP A 57 11.47 15.58 8.80
CA TRP A 57 12.84 15.02 8.91
C TRP A 57 13.05 14.09 10.11
N THR A 58 12.01 13.38 10.51
CA THR A 58 12.10 12.27 11.46
C THR A 58 11.78 10.94 10.78
N ALA A 59 12.17 9.83 11.40
CA ALA A 59 11.77 8.49 10.95
C ALA A 59 10.23 8.35 10.95
N PRO A 60 9.64 7.62 9.97
CA PRO A 60 8.20 7.43 9.91
C PRO A 60 7.71 6.66 11.14
N GLN A 61 6.61 7.12 11.71
CA GLN A 61 5.96 6.50 12.86
C GLN A 61 4.68 5.78 12.44
N ASP A 62 4.18 4.87 13.28
CA ASP A 62 2.86 4.25 13.09
C ASP A 62 1.75 5.30 13.09
N PRO A 63 0.74 5.16 12.21
CA PRO A 63 -0.45 5.98 12.35
C PRO A 63 -1.20 5.59 13.62
N ALA A 64 -1.87 6.57 14.24
CA ALA A 64 -2.77 6.29 15.36
C ALA A 64 -3.87 5.31 14.91
N PRO A 65 -4.22 4.30 15.73
CA PRO A 65 -5.30 3.39 15.41
C PRO A 65 -6.65 4.11 15.37
N TRP A 66 -7.58 3.58 14.55
CA TRP A 66 -8.93 4.12 14.42
C TRP A 66 -9.97 3.00 14.53
N ALA A 67 -11.17 3.32 15.05
CA ALA A 67 -12.25 2.36 15.27
C ALA A 67 -13.25 2.30 14.10
N ASP A 68 -13.61 3.47 13.56
CA ASP A 68 -14.57 3.56 12.45
C ASP A 68 -13.86 3.37 11.11
N ALA A 69 -14.57 2.85 10.10
CA ALA A 69 -13.99 2.66 8.78
C ALA A 69 -13.53 3.99 8.18
N LYS A 70 -12.22 4.10 7.96
CA LYS A 70 -11.62 5.28 7.32
C LYS A 70 -12.05 5.35 5.86
N ASP A 71 -12.53 6.49 5.41
CA ASP A 71 -12.90 6.71 4.02
C ASP A 71 -11.66 6.72 3.12
N CYS A 72 -11.56 5.70 2.26
CA CYS A 72 -10.52 5.51 1.26
C CYS A 72 -11.14 5.38 -0.15
N THR A 73 -12.24 6.11 -0.40
CA THR A 73 -12.97 6.06 -1.68
C THR A 73 -12.49 7.11 -2.68
N VAL A 74 -11.73 8.10 -2.25
CA VAL A 74 -11.19 9.17 -3.09
C VAL A 74 -9.67 9.26 -2.98
N PRO A 75 -8.97 9.51 -4.11
CA PRO A 75 -7.53 9.68 -4.10
C PRO A 75 -7.06 10.76 -3.10
N GLY A 76 -6.05 10.43 -2.30
CA GLY A 76 -5.35 11.41 -1.45
C GLY A 76 -4.45 12.35 -2.25
N ALA A 77 -3.87 13.35 -1.59
CA ALA A 77 -2.84 14.19 -2.18
C ALA A 77 -1.53 13.40 -2.35
N ALA A 78 -0.77 13.71 -3.39
CA ALA A 78 0.60 13.21 -3.57
C ALA A 78 1.54 13.80 -2.50
N ALA A 79 2.75 13.27 -2.39
CA ALA A 79 3.81 13.84 -1.59
C ALA A 79 4.13 15.27 -2.04
N TYR A 80 4.50 16.14 -1.07
CA TYR A 80 4.89 17.50 -1.39
C TYR A 80 6.07 17.50 -2.37
N GLN A 81 5.91 18.22 -3.45
CA GLN A 81 6.86 18.31 -4.55
C GLN A 81 6.79 19.66 -5.24
N TYR A 82 7.86 20.01 -5.90
CA TYR A 82 7.96 21.25 -6.68
C TYR A 82 8.53 20.97 -8.06
N SER A 83 7.79 21.34 -9.09
CA SER A 83 8.29 21.38 -10.46
C SER A 83 8.12 22.78 -11.05
N THR A 84 7.00 23.07 -11.67
CA THR A 84 6.63 24.44 -12.10
C THR A 84 5.87 25.19 -11.01
N CYS A 85 5.23 24.47 -10.10
CA CYS A 85 4.54 25.00 -8.92
C CYS A 85 4.63 23.98 -7.77
N ALA A 86 4.31 24.41 -6.56
CA ALA A 86 4.21 23.53 -5.42
C ALA A 86 2.92 22.71 -5.50
N LEU A 87 3.02 21.39 -5.28
CA LEU A 87 1.92 20.43 -5.29
C LEU A 87 2.05 19.49 -4.11
N GLY A 88 0.92 18.84 -3.72
CA GLY A 88 0.91 17.78 -2.74
C GLY A 88 0.93 18.27 -1.29
N THR A 89 1.25 17.35 -0.37
CA THR A 89 1.24 17.60 1.08
C THR A 89 2.39 16.85 1.77
N GLU A 90 2.82 17.35 2.92
CA GLU A 90 3.77 16.63 3.78
C GLU A 90 3.11 15.46 4.52
N ASP A 91 1.79 15.48 4.74
CA ASP A 91 1.02 14.32 5.24
C ASP A 91 0.78 13.32 4.09
N CYS A 92 1.86 12.67 3.64
CA CYS A 92 1.87 11.89 2.42
C CYS A 92 2.12 10.39 2.62
N LEU A 93 2.39 9.89 3.84
CA LEU A 93 2.68 8.47 4.05
C LEU A 93 1.43 7.61 3.88
N LYS A 94 0.97 7.50 2.64
CA LYS A 94 -0.25 6.83 2.22
C LYS A 94 0.02 5.92 1.02
N LEU A 95 -0.80 4.89 0.87
CA LEU A 95 -0.73 3.97 -0.26
C LEU A 95 -2.13 3.70 -0.80
N ASP A 96 -2.18 3.32 -2.07
CA ASP A 96 -3.38 2.88 -2.77
C ASP A 96 -3.28 1.37 -3.01
N VAL A 97 -4.37 0.63 -2.76
CA VAL A 97 -4.45 -0.81 -3.00
C VAL A 97 -5.52 -1.10 -4.03
N TYR A 98 -5.17 -1.85 -5.06
CA TYR A 98 -6.07 -2.31 -6.13
C TYR A 98 -6.10 -3.83 -6.16
N THR A 99 -7.29 -4.40 -6.25
CA THR A 99 -7.47 -5.87 -6.33
C THR A 99 -8.76 -6.24 -7.04
N THR A 100 -8.95 -7.51 -7.33
CA THR A 100 -10.22 -8.03 -7.83
C THR A 100 -11.01 -8.70 -6.70
N GLU A 101 -12.34 -8.73 -6.78
CA GLU A 101 -13.20 -9.33 -5.75
C GLU A 101 -12.89 -10.80 -5.45
N LYS A 102 -12.37 -11.52 -6.42
CA LYS A 102 -12.03 -12.93 -6.31
C LYS A 102 -10.56 -13.16 -5.97
N ALA A 103 -9.83 -12.11 -5.59
CA ALA A 103 -8.43 -12.24 -5.22
C ALA A 103 -8.29 -13.10 -3.95
N SER A 104 -7.40 -14.07 -4.01
CA SER A 104 -7.03 -14.90 -2.87
C SER A 104 -5.62 -15.39 -3.08
N LYS A 105 -4.71 -15.07 -2.17
CA LYS A 105 -3.28 -15.39 -2.24
C LYS A 105 -2.67 -15.01 -3.59
N ARG A 106 -3.00 -13.81 -4.08
CA ARG A 106 -2.48 -13.30 -5.35
C ARG A 106 -1.08 -12.72 -5.16
N PRO A 107 -0.24 -12.79 -6.19
CA PRO A 107 1.03 -12.05 -6.19
C PRO A 107 0.77 -10.57 -5.89
N VAL A 108 1.71 -9.93 -5.18
CA VAL A 108 1.63 -8.52 -4.83
C VAL A 108 2.69 -7.76 -5.62
N ILE A 109 2.27 -6.72 -6.33
CA ILE A 109 3.17 -5.78 -7.00
C ILE A 109 3.15 -4.50 -6.21
N VAL A 110 4.30 -4.10 -5.66
CA VAL A 110 4.47 -2.81 -4.99
C VAL A 110 5.18 -1.87 -5.95
N TYR A 111 4.52 -0.75 -6.24
CA TYR A 111 5.02 0.27 -7.15
C TYR A 111 5.58 1.46 -6.37
N LEU A 112 6.88 1.66 -6.50
CA LEU A 112 7.58 2.86 -6.09
C LEU A 112 7.71 3.76 -7.33
N HIS A 113 7.02 4.89 -7.32
CA HIS A 113 6.95 5.75 -8.49
C HIS A 113 8.31 6.35 -8.86
N SER A 114 8.49 6.70 -10.12
CA SER A 114 9.67 7.35 -10.66
C SER A 114 9.68 8.87 -10.38
N GLY A 115 10.56 9.61 -11.01
CA GLY A 115 10.65 11.08 -10.90
C GLY A 115 11.91 11.57 -10.18
N GLY A 116 12.97 10.74 -10.13
CA GLY A 116 14.29 11.10 -9.61
C GLY A 116 14.27 11.49 -8.13
N ASN A 117 13.35 10.95 -7.34
CA ASN A 117 13.12 11.29 -5.94
C ASN A 117 12.72 12.75 -5.70
N GLN A 118 12.29 13.46 -6.72
CA GLN A 118 11.91 14.88 -6.67
C GLN A 118 10.43 15.09 -6.92
N ILE A 119 9.85 14.32 -7.83
CA ILE A 119 8.47 14.40 -8.27
C ILE A 119 7.89 12.99 -8.44
N GLY A 120 6.59 12.90 -8.64
CA GLY A 120 5.89 11.65 -8.95
C GLY A 120 4.70 11.38 -8.06
N SER A 121 4.01 10.26 -8.30
CA SER A 121 2.84 9.84 -7.52
C SER A 121 2.57 8.34 -7.67
N ALA A 122 1.98 7.75 -6.65
CA ALA A 122 1.47 6.39 -6.62
C ALA A 122 0.54 6.06 -7.80
N ARG A 123 -0.10 7.07 -8.38
CA ARG A 123 -1.12 6.94 -9.43
C ARG A 123 -0.61 7.19 -10.86
N GLU A 124 0.68 7.19 -11.08
CA GLU A 124 1.26 7.28 -12.44
C GLU A 124 0.94 6.04 -13.29
N LEU A 125 0.72 4.89 -12.64
CA LEU A 125 0.31 3.67 -13.31
C LEU A 125 -1.17 3.37 -13.07
N PRO A 126 -1.87 2.77 -14.05
CA PRO A 126 -3.28 2.40 -13.94
C PRO A 126 -3.43 1.12 -13.09
N GLY A 127 -3.30 1.25 -11.75
CA GLY A 127 -3.24 0.13 -10.83
C GLY A 127 -4.40 -0.85 -10.93
N GLY A 128 -5.63 -0.37 -11.16
CA GLY A 128 -6.81 -1.21 -11.36
C GLY A 128 -6.68 -2.10 -12.61
N PHE A 129 -6.30 -1.53 -13.74
CA PHE A 129 -6.05 -2.27 -14.98
C PHE A 129 -4.95 -3.33 -14.79
N LEU A 130 -3.86 -2.97 -14.11
CA LEU A 130 -2.77 -3.93 -13.84
C LEU A 130 -3.23 -5.07 -12.93
N ALA A 131 -4.00 -4.77 -11.87
CA ALA A 131 -4.57 -5.78 -10.97
C ALA A 131 -5.46 -6.78 -11.72
N GLU A 132 -6.29 -6.30 -12.65
CA GLU A 132 -7.16 -7.13 -13.48
C GLU A 132 -6.37 -7.98 -14.49
N GLN A 133 -5.51 -7.36 -15.27
CA GLN A 133 -4.78 -8.03 -16.36
C GLN A 133 -3.75 -9.05 -15.85
N LEU A 134 -3.05 -8.72 -14.76
CA LEU A 134 -2.02 -9.58 -14.19
C LEU A 134 -2.54 -10.53 -13.12
N GLY A 135 -3.80 -10.36 -12.69
CA GLY A 135 -4.38 -11.14 -11.60
C GLY A 135 -3.63 -11.00 -10.29
N CYS A 136 -3.15 -9.81 -9.98
CA CYS A 136 -2.36 -9.48 -8.80
C CYS A 136 -3.11 -8.53 -7.86
N VAL A 137 -2.54 -8.30 -6.68
CA VAL A 137 -2.84 -7.11 -5.87
C VAL A 137 -1.78 -6.07 -6.20
N PHE A 138 -2.20 -4.90 -6.66
CA PHE A 138 -1.31 -3.80 -6.99
C PHE A 138 -1.34 -2.75 -5.87
N VAL A 139 -0.17 -2.34 -5.40
CA VAL A 139 -0.01 -1.34 -4.33
C VAL A 139 0.86 -0.21 -4.86
N GLY A 140 0.30 0.98 -4.98
CA GLY A 140 1.07 2.19 -5.26
C GLY A 140 1.28 2.97 -3.98
N LEU A 141 2.49 3.45 -3.72
CA LEU A 141 2.76 4.19 -2.49
C LEU A 141 3.31 5.58 -2.76
N GLU A 142 2.89 6.54 -1.92
CA GLU A 142 3.51 7.84 -1.79
C GLU A 142 4.62 7.76 -0.74
N TYR A 143 5.71 8.47 -0.94
CA TYR A 143 6.81 8.61 0.00
C TYR A 143 7.38 10.02 -0.08
N ARG A 144 8.06 10.49 0.96
CA ARG A 144 8.62 11.85 0.98
C ARG A 144 9.62 12.05 -0.14
N LEU A 145 9.56 13.21 -0.77
CA LEU A 145 10.36 13.57 -1.95
C LEU A 145 11.30 14.76 -1.66
N GLY A 146 12.30 14.93 -2.53
CA GLY A 146 13.22 16.06 -2.50
C GLY A 146 13.83 16.28 -1.11
N LEU A 147 13.83 17.52 -0.65
CA LEU A 147 14.38 17.90 0.66
C LEU A 147 13.64 17.30 1.85
N PHE A 148 12.39 16.87 1.69
CA PHE A 148 11.63 16.24 2.78
C PHE A 148 11.99 14.77 2.94
N GLY A 149 12.38 14.11 1.86
CA GLY A 149 12.76 12.69 1.84
C GLY A 149 14.26 12.45 1.94
N PHE A 150 15.06 13.38 1.46
CA PHE A 150 16.52 13.23 1.34
C PHE A 150 17.23 14.50 1.79
N ASN A 151 17.62 14.55 3.06
CA ASN A 151 18.25 15.73 3.65
C ASN A 151 19.33 15.31 4.64
N CYS A 152 20.60 15.46 4.25
CA CYS A 152 21.77 15.06 5.04
C CYS A 152 22.39 16.21 5.84
N LEU A 153 21.64 17.27 6.16
CA LEU A 153 22.18 18.32 7.00
C LEU A 153 22.48 17.78 8.42
N PRO A 154 23.64 18.05 8.99
CA PRO A 154 24.05 17.48 10.29
C PRO A 154 23.07 17.75 11.43
N VAL A 155 22.32 18.85 11.37
CA VAL A 155 21.30 19.21 12.36
C VAL A 155 20.11 18.22 12.39
N PHE A 156 19.92 17.44 11.31
CA PHE A 156 18.85 16.44 11.19
C PHE A 156 19.38 14.99 11.24
N CYS A 157 20.67 14.79 11.51
CA CYS A 157 21.33 13.49 11.49
C CYS A 157 21.92 13.18 12.89
N SER A 158 21.13 13.29 13.94
CA SER A 158 21.57 13.12 15.33
C SER A 158 21.47 11.69 15.86
N GLY A 159 20.85 10.77 15.12
CA GLY A 159 20.65 9.36 15.52
C GLY A 159 20.88 8.37 14.39
N PRO A 160 20.95 7.07 14.70
CA PRO A 160 21.21 6.02 13.71
C PRO A 160 20.09 5.91 12.64
N GLU A 161 18.89 6.34 12.97
CA GLU A 161 17.74 6.36 12.03
C GLU A 161 17.55 7.73 11.36
N GLU A 162 18.33 8.72 11.77
CA GLU A 162 18.31 10.09 11.25
C GLU A 162 19.43 10.30 10.21
N THR A 163 19.50 9.39 9.24
CA THR A 163 20.57 9.37 8.22
C THR A 163 20.34 10.33 7.07
N GLY A 164 19.23 11.09 7.08
CA GLY A 164 18.82 11.91 5.96
C GLY A 164 18.12 11.17 4.83
N ASN A 165 17.95 9.85 4.96
CA ASN A 165 17.29 8.99 3.96
C ASN A 165 15.84 8.66 4.37
N PHE A 166 15.10 9.66 4.78
CA PHE A 166 13.73 9.50 5.32
C PHE A 166 12.79 8.82 4.32
N ALA A 167 12.93 9.09 3.03
CA ALA A 167 12.14 8.43 1.98
C ALA A 167 12.41 6.92 1.90
N LEU A 168 13.65 6.46 2.12
CA LEU A 168 13.94 5.03 2.16
C LEU A 168 13.32 4.37 3.40
N LEU A 169 13.28 5.07 4.54
CA LEU A 169 12.58 4.60 5.72
C LEU A 169 11.05 4.53 5.48
N ASP A 170 10.49 5.50 4.75
CA ASP A 170 9.08 5.51 4.35
C ASP A 170 8.76 4.28 3.49
N MET A 171 9.60 3.99 2.47
CA MET A 171 9.44 2.82 1.60
C MET A 171 9.54 1.51 2.39
N ALA A 172 10.51 1.38 3.30
CA ALA A 172 10.65 0.22 4.18
C ALA A 172 9.40 0.04 5.05
N ARG A 173 8.89 1.14 5.63
CA ARG A 173 7.67 1.14 6.41
C ARG A 173 6.45 0.70 5.62
N ALA A 174 6.31 1.16 4.36
CA ALA A 174 5.25 0.74 3.47
C ALA A 174 5.32 -0.76 3.14
N LEU A 175 6.53 -1.31 2.97
CA LEU A 175 6.72 -2.75 2.76
C LEU A 175 6.33 -3.57 3.99
N ASP A 176 6.64 -3.09 5.20
CA ASP A 176 6.16 -3.70 6.44
C ASP A 176 4.64 -3.68 6.51
N TRP A 177 4.01 -2.54 6.18
CA TRP A 177 2.56 -2.45 6.10
C TRP A 177 1.96 -3.46 5.11
N VAL A 178 2.55 -3.61 3.92
CA VAL A 178 2.11 -4.60 2.91
C VAL A 178 2.20 -6.00 3.48
N ARG A 179 3.34 -6.40 4.04
CA ARG A 179 3.51 -7.73 4.67
C ARG A 179 2.40 -8.02 5.68
N ASP A 180 2.06 -7.05 6.51
CA ASP A 180 1.20 -7.25 7.66
C ASP A 180 -0.30 -7.15 7.33
N ASN A 181 -0.66 -6.49 6.20
CA ASN A 181 -2.06 -6.17 5.90
C ASN A 181 -2.58 -6.74 4.57
N ILE A 182 -1.70 -7.04 3.61
CA ILE A 182 -2.13 -7.30 2.23
C ILE A 182 -3.00 -8.54 2.05
N ALA A 183 -2.95 -9.47 3.01
CA ALA A 183 -3.81 -10.65 3.02
C ALA A 183 -5.31 -10.29 3.07
N SER A 184 -5.67 -9.20 3.78
CA SER A 184 -7.05 -8.70 3.85
C SER A 184 -7.57 -8.21 2.50
N PHE A 185 -6.67 -7.87 1.58
CA PHE A 185 -6.95 -7.43 0.21
C PHE A 185 -6.76 -8.54 -0.82
N GLY A 186 -6.54 -9.79 -0.36
CA GLY A 186 -6.39 -10.97 -1.21
C GLY A 186 -4.99 -11.21 -1.75
N GLY A 187 -3.98 -10.49 -1.28
CA GLY A 187 -2.57 -10.70 -1.62
C GLY A 187 -1.93 -11.83 -0.80
N ASP A 188 -0.81 -12.37 -1.30
CA ASP A 188 0.08 -13.26 -0.55
C ASP A 188 1.20 -12.42 0.06
N PRO A 189 1.35 -12.37 1.38
CA PRO A 189 2.40 -11.58 2.04
C PRO A 189 3.81 -12.19 1.97
N ARG A 190 3.96 -13.37 1.32
CA ARG A 190 5.23 -14.12 1.27
C ARG A 190 5.96 -13.95 -0.04
#